data_fbb084d1b1541a71d4f49e8dd89d9a4e
#
_entry.id   fbb084d1b1541a71d4f49e8dd89d9a4e
#
_cell.length_a   1.000
_cell.length_b   1.000
_cell.length_c   1.000
_cell.angle_alpha   90.00
_cell.angle_beta   90.00
_cell.angle_gamma   90.00
#
_symmetry.space_group_name_H-M   'P 1'
#
loop_
_entity.id
_entity.type
_entity.pdbx_description
1 polymer ?
#
loop_
_entity_poly.entity_id
_entity_poly.type
_entity_poly.pdbx_seq_one_letter_code
_entity_poly.pdbx_strand_id
1 'polypeptide(L)' 'MLKWEYITTPLLLHKETAILNNWGSEGWELVQIVTGPEGGLVAFFKRPVQAS' A
#
# COMPACT_ATOMS: atom_id res chain seq x y z
N MET A 1 0.33 1.15 23.46
CA MET A 1 1.14 0.36 22.54
C MET A 1 0.74 0.68 21.11
N LEU A 2 1.72 0.90 20.24
CA LEU A 2 1.47 1.23 18.85
C LEU A 2 0.99 -0.01 18.10
N LYS A 3 -0.09 0.15 17.36
CA LYS A 3 -0.62 -0.91 16.51
C LYS A 3 -0.57 -0.46 15.06
N TRP A 4 -0.54 -1.42 14.15
CA TRP A 4 -0.47 -1.16 12.72
C TRP A 4 -1.63 -1.78 12.01
N GLU A 5 -2.12 -1.13 10.98
CA GLU A 5 -3.07 -1.75 10.05
C GLU A 5 -2.41 -1.84 8.69
N TYR A 6 -2.82 -2.82 7.91
CA TYR A 6 -2.20 -3.13 6.63
C TYR A 6 -3.25 -3.23 5.54
N ILE A 7 -2.85 -2.83 4.34
CA ILE A 7 -3.66 -3.09 3.15
C ILE A 7 -2.78 -3.58 2.02
N THR A 8 -3.38 -4.26 1.06
CA THR A 8 -2.71 -4.63 -0.17
C THR A 8 -3.54 -4.11 -1.33
N THR A 9 -2.86 -3.71 -2.41
CA THR A 9 -3.56 -3.21 -3.58
C THR A 9 -2.76 -3.56 -4.82
N PRO A 10 -3.45 -3.91 -5.93
CA PRO A 10 -2.73 -4.11 -7.18
C PRO A 10 -2.25 -2.78 -7.74
N LEU A 11 -1.09 -2.81 -8.40
CA LEU A 11 -0.55 -1.64 -9.09
C LEU A 11 -0.82 -1.80 -10.57
N LEU A 12 -1.65 -0.94 -11.11
CA LEU A 12 -1.98 -0.99 -12.53
C LEU A 12 -0.84 -0.43 -13.35
N LEU A 13 -0.58 -1.05 -14.49
CA LEU A 13 0.49 -0.65 -15.38
C LEU A 13 0.33 0.81 -15.79
N HIS A 14 1.42 1.56 -15.74
CA HIS A 14 1.49 2.99 -16.06
C HIS A 14 0.74 3.89 -15.08
N LYS A 15 0.23 3.34 -13.98
CA LYS A 15 -0.47 4.12 -12.95
C LYS A 15 0.13 3.95 -11.58
N GLU A 16 1.31 3.35 -11.49
CA GLU A 16 1.92 3.01 -10.22
C GLU A 16 2.12 4.23 -9.33
N THR A 17 2.70 5.29 -9.89
CA THR A 17 2.98 6.48 -9.10
C THR A 17 1.69 7.12 -8.56
N ALA A 18 0.67 7.21 -9.40
CA ALA A 18 -0.60 7.79 -8.98
C ALA A 18 -1.23 6.97 -7.86
N ILE A 19 -1.19 5.65 -7.97
CA ILE A 19 -1.75 4.77 -6.95
C ILE A 19 -0.98 4.91 -5.65
N LEU A 20 0.36 4.90 -5.73
CA LEU A 20 1.18 5.03 -4.52
C LEU A 20 0.94 6.36 -3.83
N ASN A 21 0.86 7.44 -4.59
CA ASN A 21 0.64 8.77 -4.01
C ASN A 21 -0.76 8.90 -3.41
N ASN A 22 -1.75 8.27 -4.04
CA ASN A 22 -3.10 8.30 -3.51
C ASN A 22 -3.16 7.65 -2.12
N TRP A 23 -2.56 6.49 -1.96
CA TRP A 23 -2.55 5.83 -0.66
C TRP A 23 -1.67 6.58 0.33
N GLY A 24 -0.53 7.11 -0.13
CA GLY A 24 0.35 7.91 0.73
C GLY A 24 -0.34 9.15 1.28
N SER A 25 -1.21 9.78 0.48
CA SER A 25 -1.93 10.98 0.94
C SER A 25 -2.93 10.65 2.06
N GLU A 26 -3.29 9.37 2.21
CA GLU A 26 -4.16 8.91 3.29
C GLU A 26 -3.37 8.43 4.51
N GLY A 27 -2.08 8.65 4.52
CA GLY A 27 -1.23 8.27 5.65
C GLY A 27 -0.60 6.90 5.55
N TRP A 28 -0.78 6.22 4.42
CA TRP A 28 -0.22 4.88 4.25
C TRP A 28 1.23 4.94 3.86
N GLU A 29 2.02 4.04 4.43
CA GLU A 29 3.45 3.90 4.13
C GLU A 29 3.67 2.62 3.35
N LEU A 30 4.38 2.72 2.22
CA LEU A 30 4.70 1.54 1.42
C LEU A 30 5.68 0.64 2.15
N VAL A 31 5.33 -0.63 2.27
CA VAL A 31 6.21 -1.62 2.90
C VAL A 31 7.00 -2.35 1.82
N GLN A 32 6.32 -2.87 0.82
CA GLN A 32 6.98 -3.68 -0.21
C GLN A 32 6.05 -3.85 -1.40
N ILE A 33 6.65 -4.05 -2.56
CA ILE A 33 5.93 -4.40 -3.78
C ILE A 33 6.40 -5.81 -4.18
N VAL A 34 5.44 -6.69 -4.47
CA VAL A 34 5.74 -8.06 -4.87
C VAL A 34 5.03 -8.36 -6.17
N THR A 35 5.52 -9.37 -6.89
CA THR A 35 4.85 -9.86 -8.09
C THR A 35 3.78 -10.86 -7.66
N GLY A 36 2.55 -10.62 -8.09
CA GLY A 36 1.45 -11.51 -7.79
C GLY A 36 1.47 -12.76 -8.66
N PRO A 37 0.57 -13.70 -8.37
CA PRO A 37 0.58 -14.99 -9.09
C PRO A 37 0.25 -14.86 -10.57
N GLU A 38 -0.36 -13.77 -11.00
CA GLU A 38 -0.68 -13.56 -12.41
C GLU A 38 0.29 -12.59 -13.09
N GLY A 39 1.41 -12.30 -12.45
CA GLY A 39 2.43 -11.44 -13.02
C GLY A 39 2.24 -9.96 -12.76
N GLY A 40 1.12 -9.55 -12.17
CA GLY A 40 0.89 -8.16 -11.81
C GLY A 40 1.58 -7.81 -10.52
N LEU A 41 1.81 -6.51 -10.30
CA LEU A 41 2.44 -6.04 -9.08
C LEU A 41 1.41 -5.80 -8.00
N VAL A 42 1.75 -6.15 -6.77
CA VAL A 42 0.91 -5.93 -5.61
C VAL A 42 1.72 -5.15 -4.59
N ALA A 43 1.16 -4.04 -4.11
CA ALA A 43 1.81 -3.21 -3.11
C ALA A 43 1.22 -3.48 -1.74
N PHE A 44 2.09 -3.53 -0.74
CA PHE A 44 1.71 -3.71 0.66
C PHE A 44 1.98 -2.41 1.39
N PHE A 45 0.97 -1.90 2.09
CA PHE A 45 1.07 -0.67 2.85
C PHE A 45 0.73 -0.90 4.31
N LYS A 46 1.24 -0.02 5.16
CA LYS A 46 0.87 -0.02 6.58
C LYS A 46 0.67 1.40 7.05
N ARG A 47 -0.06 1.55 8.12
CA ARG A 47 -0.11 2.82 8.84
C ARG A 47 -0.48 2.56 10.29
N PRO A 48 -0.10 3.48 11.20
CA PRO A 48 -0.46 3.30 12.61
C PRO A 48 -1.97 3.40 12.78
N VAL A 49 -2.52 2.55 13.64
CA VAL A 49 -3.92 2.65 14.04
C VAL A 49 -3.99 3.72 15.11
N GLN A 50 -4.78 4.76 14.86
CA GLN A 50 -4.96 5.78 15.86
C GLN A 50 -5.96 5.32 16.90
N ALA A 51 -5.53 5.39 18.17
CA ALA A 51 -6.44 5.17 19.27
C ALA A 51 -7.33 6.41 19.37
N SER A 52 -8.62 6.21 19.18
CA SER A 52 -9.55 7.32 19.31
C SER A 52 -10.20 7.30 20.68
#